data_b4bf4a7dae5a7a2f8f54916fbee52c71
#
_entry.id   b4bf4a7dae5a7a2f8f54916fbee52c71
#
_cell.length_a   1.000
_cell.length_b   1.000
_cell.length_c   1.000
_cell.angle_alpha   90.00
_cell.angle_beta   90.00
_cell.angle_gamma   90.00
#
_symmetry.space_group_name_H-M   'P 1'
#
loop_
_entity.id
_entity.type
_entity.pdbx_description
1 polymer ?
#
loop_
_entity_poly.entity_id
_entity_poly.type
_entity_poly.pdbx_seq_one_letter_code
_entity_poly.pdbx_strand_id
1 'polypeptide(L)'
;EDLHSGSRAAIAGGITAVFEMPNTNPPTSNKKEFQRKLDLAKNRMYCNYAFYFGATADNVNQLAELKDLEGCCGIKLFAGSSTGNLLVADEKDIDKVFQNSSKVVAVHSEDEAILKVNKKLIKQGDVHTHPVWRSAECAISSTRRIVRIAEKYNKKAHVLHITTKEEIDFLSQ
;
A
#
# COMPACT_ATOMS: atom_id res chain seq x y z
N GLU A 1 -17.45 -9.65 -3.97
CA GLU A 1 -16.72 -9.38 -5.22
C GLU A 1 -15.55 -10.34 -5.36
N ASP A 2 -15.27 -10.76 -6.57
CA ASP A 2 -14.12 -11.59 -6.91
C ASP A 2 -13.38 -11.02 -8.14
N LEU A 3 -12.27 -11.64 -8.56
CA LEU A 3 -11.47 -11.16 -9.70
C LEU A 3 -12.28 -11.12 -11.01
N HIS A 4 -13.21 -12.06 -11.20
CA HIS A 4 -14.09 -12.09 -12.37
C HIS A 4 -15.09 -10.92 -12.35
N SER A 5 -15.86 -10.78 -11.27
CA SER A 5 -16.88 -9.70 -11.18
C SER A 5 -16.27 -8.31 -11.08
N GLY A 6 -15.16 -8.16 -10.34
CA GLY A 6 -14.44 -6.88 -10.21
C GLY A 6 -13.83 -6.43 -11.52
N SER A 7 -13.16 -7.31 -12.26
CA SER A 7 -12.59 -6.95 -13.57
C SER A 7 -13.67 -6.64 -14.62
N ARG A 8 -14.81 -7.32 -14.56
CA ARG A 8 -15.97 -7.03 -15.40
C ARG A 8 -16.55 -5.64 -15.10
N ALA A 9 -16.66 -5.29 -13.81
CA ALA A 9 -17.07 -3.95 -13.40
C ALA A 9 -16.08 -2.86 -13.85
N ALA A 10 -14.77 -3.15 -13.74
CA ALA A 10 -13.72 -2.25 -14.23
C ALA A 10 -13.87 -1.93 -15.72
N ILE A 11 -14.03 -2.96 -16.58
CA ILE A 11 -14.24 -2.77 -18.01
C ILE A 11 -15.53 -1.98 -18.28
N ALA A 12 -16.61 -2.28 -17.58
CA ALA A 12 -17.87 -1.54 -17.72
C ALA A 12 -17.72 -0.05 -17.36
N GLY A 13 -16.79 0.29 -16.46
CA GLY A 13 -16.42 1.65 -16.11
C GLY A 13 -15.33 2.27 -16.99
N GLY A 14 -14.88 1.58 -18.06
CA GLY A 14 -13.84 2.08 -18.97
C GLY A 14 -12.40 1.85 -18.49
N ILE A 15 -12.19 1.06 -17.43
CA ILE A 15 -10.86 0.73 -16.89
C ILE A 15 -10.29 -0.48 -17.63
N THR A 16 -9.12 -0.28 -18.25
CA THR A 16 -8.47 -1.32 -19.07
C THR A 16 -7.38 -2.12 -18.36
N ALA A 17 -6.97 -1.68 -17.16
CA ALA A 17 -5.99 -2.37 -16.33
C ALA A 17 -6.26 -2.13 -14.84
N VAL A 18 -6.02 -3.14 -14.01
CA VAL A 18 -6.16 -3.07 -12.55
C VAL A 18 -4.91 -3.62 -11.87
N PHE A 19 -4.50 -2.98 -10.77
CA PHE A 19 -3.40 -3.42 -9.92
C PHE A 19 -3.94 -3.67 -8.51
N GLU A 20 -4.08 -4.94 -8.15
CA GLU A 20 -4.72 -5.31 -6.88
C GLU A 20 -3.76 -5.23 -5.70
N MET A 21 -4.29 -4.76 -4.57
CA MET A 21 -3.56 -4.64 -3.32
C MET A 21 -3.39 -5.99 -2.60
N PRO A 22 -2.34 -6.17 -1.76
CA PRO A 22 -2.00 -7.45 -1.14
C PRO A 22 -2.78 -7.77 0.13
N ASN A 23 -3.60 -6.86 0.65
CA ASN A 23 -4.36 -7.02 1.90
C ASN A 23 -5.61 -7.87 1.72
N THR A 24 -5.44 -9.02 1.12
CA THR A 24 -6.47 -10.06 0.89
C THR A 24 -6.43 -11.13 1.99
N ASN A 25 -7.30 -12.12 1.91
CA ASN A 25 -7.30 -13.27 2.80
C ASN A 25 -7.11 -14.56 1.99
N PRO A 26 -5.95 -15.22 2.07
CA PRO A 26 -4.73 -14.81 2.79
C PRO A 26 -4.06 -13.57 2.16
N PRO A 27 -3.19 -12.86 2.93
CA PRO A 27 -2.45 -11.71 2.40
C PRO A 27 -1.38 -12.14 1.38
N THR A 28 -1.17 -11.33 0.34
CA THR A 28 -0.18 -11.60 -0.71
C THR A 28 1.20 -11.09 -0.29
N SER A 29 1.82 -11.72 0.71
CA SER A 29 3.09 -11.32 1.31
C SER A 29 4.20 -12.36 1.20
N ASN A 30 4.01 -13.40 0.38
CA ASN A 30 5.01 -14.40 0.05
C ASN A 30 4.79 -14.92 -1.38
N LYS A 31 5.82 -15.54 -1.96
CA LYS A 31 5.79 -16.02 -3.35
C LYS A 31 4.69 -17.07 -3.60
N LYS A 32 4.38 -17.91 -2.61
CA LYS A 32 3.33 -18.94 -2.73
C LYS A 32 1.96 -18.31 -2.90
N GLU A 33 1.60 -17.34 -2.04
CA GLU A 33 0.32 -16.65 -2.13
C GLU A 33 0.25 -15.72 -3.35
N PHE A 34 1.39 -15.18 -3.78
CA PHE A 34 1.48 -14.42 -5.01
C PHE A 34 1.17 -15.30 -6.24
N GLN A 35 1.80 -16.48 -6.34
CA GLN A 35 1.53 -17.43 -7.42
C GLN A 35 0.07 -17.90 -7.39
N ARG A 36 -0.44 -18.24 -6.21
CA ARG A 36 -1.86 -18.61 -6.04
C ARG A 36 -2.80 -17.53 -6.59
N LYS A 37 -2.49 -16.26 -6.37
CA LYS A 37 -3.29 -15.14 -6.88
C LYS A 37 -3.22 -15.04 -8.41
N LEU A 38 -2.04 -15.23 -9.02
CA LEU A 38 -1.90 -15.32 -10.47
C LEU A 38 -2.75 -16.48 -11.06
N ASP A 39 -2.72 -17.64 -10.41
CA ASP A 39 -3.51 -18.81 -10.84
C ASP A 39 -5.02 -18.55 -10.74
N LEU A 40 -5.46 -17.83 -9.70
CA LEU A 40 -6.86 -17.42 -9.54
C LEU A 40 -7.31 -16.40 -10.61
N ALA A 41 -6.41 -15.56 -11.09
CA ALA A 41 -6.71 -14.57 -12.11
C ALA A 41 -6.71 -15.12 -13.52
N LYS A 42 -5.95 -16.20 -13.76
CA LYS A 42 -5.77 -16.80 -15.08
C LYS A 42 -7.10 -17.18 -15.71
N ASN A 43 -7.36 -16.67 -16.93
CA ASN A 43 -8.60 -16.91 -17.70
C ASN A 43 -9.89 -16.42 -17.00
N ARG A 44 -9.79 -15.53 -16.01
CA ARG A 44 -10.94 -14.97 -15.28
C ARG A 44 -11.04 -13.45 -15.37
N MET A 45 -9.96 -12.79 -15.71
CA MET A 45 -9.91 -11.31 -15.80
C MET A 45 -10.38 -10.83 -17.18
N TYR A 46 -11.17 -9.76 -17.18
CA TYR A 46 -11.63 -9.06 -18.40
C TYR A 46 -10.72 -7.91 -18.82
N CYS A 47 -9.86 -7.44 -17.92
CA CYS A 47 -8.89 -6.38 -18.18
C CYS A 47 -7.47 -6.87 -17.91
N ASN A 48 -6.48 -6.09 -18.32
CA ASN A 48 -5.09 -6.31 -17.90
C ASN A 48 -4.97 -6.23 -16.38
N TYR A 49 -4.07 -7.00 -15.81
CA TYR A 49 -3.90 -7.05 -14.36
C TYR A 49 -2.47 -7.30 -13.93
N ALA A 50 -2.15 -6.82 -12.75
CA ALA A 50 -0.96 -7.16 -11.99
C ALA A 50 -1.26 -7.06 -10.50
N PHE A 51 -0.35 -7.55 -9.67
CA PHE A 51 -0.55 -7.60 -8.23
C PHE A 51 0.58 -6.90 -7.49
N TYR A 52 0.25 -6.25 -6.38
CA TYR A 52 1.24 -5.78 -5.43
C TYR A 52 1.66 -6.91 -4.49
N PHE A 53 2.96 -6.94 -4.17
CA PHE A 53 3.50 -7.80 -3.12
C PHE A 53 3.51 -7.00 -1.80
N GLY A 54 2.92 -7.55 -0.74
CA GLY A 54 2.84 -6.90 0.56
C GLY A 54 4.15 -6.99 1.33
N ALA A 55 4.74 -5.84 1.66
CA ALA A 55 5.88 -5.79 2.57
C ALA A 55 5.44 -6.03 4.01
N THR A 56 6.25 -6.77 4.76
CA THR A 56 6.15 -6.98 6.20
C THR A 56 7.54 -6.89 6.82
N ALA A 57 7.64 -6.74 8.14
CA ALA A 57 8.93 -6.77 8.83
C ALA A 57 9.69 -8.10 8.61
N ASP A 58 8.96 -9.20 8.41
CA ASP A 58 9.53 -10.55 8.29
C ASP A 58 10.00 -10.89 6.87
N ASN A 59 9.48 -10.21 5.83
CA ASN A 59 9.78 -10.56 4.44
C ASN A 59 10.71 -9.57 3.72
N VAL A 60 11.28 -8.59 4.41
CA VAL A 60 12.11 -7.53 3.82
C VAL A 60 13.26 -8.07 2.97
N ASN A 61 13.85 -9.20 3.36
CA ASN A 61 14.96 -9.82 2.64
C ASN A 61 14.55 -10.43 1.28
N GLN A 62 13.26 -10.67 1.07
CA GLN A 62 12.73 -11.23 -0.18
C GLN A 62 12.44 -10.14 -1.23
N LEU A 63 12.37 -8.86 -0.83
CA LEU A 63 11.92 -7.77 -1.70
C LEU A 63 12.87 -7.50 -2.87
N ALA A 64 14.16 -7.79 -2.71
CA ALA A 64 15.14 -7.68 -3.78
C ALA A 64 14.89 -8.69 -4.92
N GLU A 65 14.38 -9.87 -4.58
CA GLU A 65 14.11 -10.95 -5.53
C GLU A 65 12.87 -10.72 -6.40
N LEU A 66 12.04 -9.69 -6.06
CA LEU A 66 10.82 -9.40 -6.79
C LEU A 66 11.07 -8.71 -8.15
N LYS A 67 12.32 -8.34 -8.45
CA LYS A 67 12.68 -7.61 -9.67
C LYS A 67 12.09 -8.28 -10.92
N ASP A 68 12.27 -9.58 -11.03
CA ASP A 68 11.88 -10.37 -12.19
C ASP A 68 10.61 -11.21 -11.94
N LEU A 69 9.89 -10.95 -10.84
CA LEU A 69 8.65 -11.66 -10.54
C LEU A 69 7.56 -11.21 -11.52
N GLU A 70 7.16 -12.12 -12.40
CA GLU A 70 6.11 -11.89 -13.40
C GLU A 70 4.77 -11.57 -12.71
N GLY A 71 4.02 -10.61 -13.27
CA GLY A 71 2.75 -10.17 -12.71
C GLY A 71 2.86 -9.27 -11.47
N CYS A 72 4.07 -9.00 -10.98
CA CYS A 72 4.29 -8.12 -9.84
C CYS A 72 4.51 -6.68 -10.31
N CYS A 73 3.54 -5.78 -10.06
CA CYS A 73 3.63 -4.36 -10.43
C CYS A 73 4.41 -3.52 -9.42
N GLY A 74 4.56 -3.96 -8.18
CA GLY A 74 5.23 -3.20 -7.14
C GLY A 74 5.15 -3.83 -5.76
N ILE A 75 5.72 -3.15 -4.80
CA ILE A 75 5.69 -3.50 -3.37
C ILE A 75 4.67 -2.59 -2.70
N LYS A 76 3.78 -3.15 -1.89
CA LYS A 76 2.82 -2.36 -1.09
C LYS A 76 3.27 -2.32 0.36
N LEU A 77 3.37 -1.12 0.90
CA LEU A 77 3.70 -0.83 2.29
C LEU A 77 2.52 -0.17 3.00
N PHE A 78 2.17 -0.63 4.18
CA PHE A 78 1.22 0.02 5.08
C PHE A 78 1.99 0.63 6.26
N ALA A 79 2.29 1.93 6.20
CA ALA A 79 3.01 2.65 7.25
C ALA A 79 2.11 3.04 8.44
N GLY A 80 0.80 3.04 8.24
CA GLY A 80 -0.23 3.20 9.27
C GLY A 80 -1.31 2.13 9.18
N SER A 81 -2.05 1.95 10.25
CA SER A 81 -3.12 0.96 10.37
C SER A 81 -4.21 1.19 9.31
N SER A 82 -4.52 0.14 8.57
CA SER A 82 -5.55 0.08 7.55
C SER A 82 -6.31 -1.24 7.68
N THR A 83 -6.80 -1.80 6.58
CA THR A 83 -7.42 -3.12 6.55
C THR A 83 -6.36 -4.23 6.45
N GLY A 84 -6.58 -5.35 7.15
CA GLY A 84 -5.66 -6.50 7.17
C GLY A 84 -4.55 -6.36 8.22
N ASN A 85 -3.51 -7.19 8.09
CA ASN A 85 -2.44 -7.37 9.08
C ASN A 85 -1.03 -7.11 8.52
N LEU A 86 -0.92 -6.27 7.50
CA LEU A 86 0.36 -5.95 6.82
C LEU A 86 1.00 -4.64 7.32
N LEU A 87 0.77 -4.27 8.58
CA LEU A 87 1.31 -3.03 9.16
C LEU A 87 2.84 -3.11 9.33
N VAL A 88 3.54 -2.09 8.83
CA VAL A 88 4.97 -1.84 9.04
C VAL A 88 5.13 -0.40 9.50
N ALA A 89 5.00 -0.16 10.81
CA ALA A 89 4.96 1.19 11.38
C ALA A 89 6.32 1.69 11.88
N ASP A 90 7.22 0.79 12.26
CA ASP A 90 8.55 1.14 12.76
C ASP A 90 9.41 1.70 11.63
N GLU A 91 10.06 2.86 11.88
CA GLU A 91 10.88 3.53 10.87
C GLU A 91 12.05 2.65 10.41
N LYS A 92 12.63 1.83 11.29
CA LYS A 92 13.73 0.94 10.91
C LYS A 92 13.29 -0.15 9.95
N ASP A 93 12.06 -0.63 10.08
CA ASP A 93 11.53 -1.65 9.17
C ASP A 93 11.08 -1.01 7.85
N ILE A 94 10.50 0.19 7.87
CA ILE A 94 10.26 0.99 6.65
C ILE A 94 11.58 1.25 5.90
N ASP A 95 12.64 1.64 6.61
CA ASP A 95 13.97 1.86 6.06
C ASP A 95 14.50 0.59 5.35
N LYS A 96 14.38 -0.59 5.97
CA LYS A 96 14.75 -1.88 5.36
C LYS A 96 13.90 -2.20 4.12
N VAL A 97 12.60 -1.90 4.14
CA VAL A 97 11.74 -2.10 2.96
C VAL A 97 12.26 -1.31 1.78
N PHE A 98 12.57 -0.02 1.94
CA PHE A 98 13.12 0.79 0.87
C PHE A 98 14.52 0.35 0.46
N GLN A 99 15.39 0.06 1.42
CA GLN A 99 16.75 -0.46 1.14
C GLN A 99 16.72 -1.68 0.23
N ASN A 100 15.85 -2.65 0.50
CA ASN A 100 15.76 -3.91 -0.22
C ASN A 100 14.77 -3.88 -1.40
N SER A 101 14.04 -2.80 -1.61
CA SER A 101 13.05 -2.74 -2.70
C SER A 101 13.71 -2.81 -4.07
N SER A 102 13.17 -3.65 -4.96
CA SER A 102 13.58 -3.78 -6.36
C SER A 102 12.56 -3.20 -7.34
N LYS A 103 11.39 -2.80 -6.84
CA LYS A 103 10.27 -2.20 -7.59
C LYS A 103 9.79 -0.93 -6.88
N VAL A 104 8.87 -0.19 -7.51
CA VAL A 104 8.19 0.94 -6.86
C VAL A 104 7.52 0.49 -5.56
N VAL A 105 7.64 1.30 -4.52
CA VAL A 105 6.96 1.07 -3.23
C VAL A 105 5.73 1.96 -3.17
N ALA A 106 4.55 1.34 -3.24
CA ALA A 106 3.27 2.02 -3.05
C ALA A 106 2.90 2.04 -1.57
N VAL A 107 2.67 3.21 -1.01
CA VAL A 107 2.55 3.40 0.44
C VAL A 107 1.17 3.91 0.85
N HIS A 108 0.51 3.20 1.78
CA HIS A 108 -0.52 3.80 2.61
C HIS A 108 0.18 4.58 3.71
N SER A 109 0.18 5.91 3.59
CA SER A 109 1.04 6.80 4.36
C SER A 109 0.26 7.52 5.45
N GLU A 110 0.26 6.94 6.64
CA GLU A 110 -0.26 7.56 7.87
C GLU A 110 0.69 7.24 9.02
N ASP A 111 0.84 8.17 9.95
CA ASP A 111 1.68 7.99 11.14
C ASP A 111 0.94 7.19 12.22
N GLU A 112 1.39 5.95 12.44
CA GLU A 112 0.76 5.02 13.38
C GLU A 112 0.78 5.53 14.83
N ALA A 113 1.79 6.31 15.23
CA ALA A 113 1.85 6.88 16.56
C ALA A 113 0.75 7.93 16.78
N ILE A 114 0.54 8.79 15.77
CA ILE A 114 -0.53 9.79 15.78
C ILE A 114 -1.90 9.09 15.73
N LEU A 115 -2.07 8.07 14.87
CA LEU A 115 -3.32 7.29 14.81
C LEU A 115 -3.67 6.70 16.18
N LYS A 116 -2.71 6.09 16.88
CA LYS A 116 -2.91 5.52 18.22
C LYS A 116 -3.36 6.57 19.23
N VAL A 117 -2.73 7.73 19.25
CA VAL A 117 -3.10 8.84 20.14
C VAL A 117 -4.51 9.35 19.81
N ASN A 118 -4.82 9.50 18.53
CA ASN A 118 -6.08 10.07 18.08
C ASN A 118 -7.26 9.08 18.14
N LYS A 119 -7.01 7.79 18.30
CA LYS A 119 -8.06 6.75 18.36
C LYS A 119 -9.17 7.07 19.38
N LYS A 120 -8.84 7.76 20.46
CA LYS A 120 -9.81 8.23 21.47
C LYS A 120 -10.83 9.26 20.97
N LEU A 121 -10.56 9.86 19.78
CA LEU A 121 -11.45 10.86 19.17
C LEU A 121 -12.55 10.22 18.31
N ILE A 122 -12.50 8.90 18.12
CA ILE A 122 -13.51 8.15 17.38
C ILE A 122 -14.82 8.15 18.17
N LYS A 123 -15.90 8.59 17.54
CA LYS A 123 -17.26 8.39 18.05
C LYS A 123 -17.98 7.41 17.14
N GLN A 124 -18.38 6.29 17.70
CA GLN A 124 -19.06 5.24 16.92
C GLN A 124 -20.36 5.79 16.30
N GLY A 125 -20.52 5.56 14.99
CA GLY A 125 -21.70 6.04 14.24
C GLY A 125 -21.60 7.51 13.77
N ASP A 126 -20.58 8.26 14.18
CA ASP A 126 -20.35 9.64 13.74
C ASP A 126 -19.20 9.71 12.73
N VAL A 127 -19.55 9.78 11.44
CA VAL A 127 -18.59 9.85 10.32
C VAL A 127 -17.72 11.12 10.36
N HIS A 128 -18.18 12.20 10.99
CA HIS A 128 -17.42 13.45 11.09
C HIS A 128 -16.17 13.32 11.96
N THR A 129 -16.08 12.30 12.78
CA THR A 129 -14.86 12.03 13.56
C THR A 129 -13.75 11.39 12.74
N HIS A 130 -14.06 10.85 11.56
CA HIS A 130 -13.05 10.19 10.72
C HIS A 130 -11.89 11.12 10.33
N PRO A 131 -12.10 12.31 9.75
CA PRO A 131 -10.98 13.23 9.41
C PRO A 131 -10.32 13.85 10.64
N VAL A 132 -10.93 13.72 11.83
CA VAL A 132 -10.35 14.22 13.08
C VAL A 132 -9.29 13.26 13.63
N TRP A 133 -9.57 11.97 13.67
CA TRP A 133 -8.61 11.00 14.17
C TRP A 133 -7.58 10.55 13.11
N ARG A 134 -7.96 10.55 11.81
CA ARG A 134 -7.05 10.44 10.66
C ARG A 134 -6.75 11.84 10.13
N SER A 135 -6.02 12.61 10.91
CA SER A 135 -5.80 14.04 10.65
C SER A 135 -4.80 14.28 9.51
N ALA A 136 -4.84 15.49 8.94
CA ALA A 136 -3.84 15.93 7.97
C ALA A 136 -2.41 15.83 8.51
N GLU A 137 -2.20 16.12 9.81
CA GLU A 137 -0.91 15.95 10.47
C GLU A 137 -0.42 14.50 10.44
N CYS A 138 -1.34 13.54 10.65
CA CYS A 138 -1.03 12.12 10.56
C CYS A 138 -0.53 11.72 9.17
N ALA A 139 -1.15 12.22 8.12
CA ALA A 139 -0.79 11.94 6.74
C ALA A 139 0.56 12.58 6.37
N ILE A 140 0.72 13.89 6.58
CA ILE A 140 1.92 14.62 6.17
C ILE A 140 3.17 14.20 6.97
N SER A 141 3.05 13.87 8.26
CA SER A 141 4.15 13.34 9.08
C SER A 141 4.72 12.07 8.46
N SER A 142 3.86 11.12 8.13
CA SER A 142 4.27 9.87 7.47
C SER A 142 4.84 10.13 6.08
N THR A 143 4.19 10.95 5.25
CA THR A 143 4.60 11.21 3.87
C THR A 143 5.99 11.85 3.80
N ARG A 144 6.31 12.80 4.67
CA ARG A 144 7.66 13.36 4.78
C ARG A 144 8.70 12.31 5.15
N ARG A 145 8.38 11.43 6.09
CA ARG A 145 9.24 10.29 6.46
C ARG A 145 9.48 9.35 5.29
N ILE A 146 8.44 8.99 4.56
CA ILE A 146 8.53 8.10 3.39
C ILE A 146 9.39 8.70 2.29
N VAL A 147 9.19 9.96 1.94
CA VAL A 147 9.97 10.66 0.91
C VAL A 147 11.46 10.70 1.31
N ARG A 148 11.77 11.13 2.53
CA ARG A 148 13.15 11.14 3.05
C ARG A 148 13.84 9.78 2.96
N ILE A 149 13.14 8.69 3.30
CA ILE A 149 13.69 7.34 3.23
C ILE A 149 13.85 6.90 1.77
N ALA A 150 12.89 7.19 0.89
CA ALA A 150 12.97 6.89 -0.52
C ALA A 150 14.18 7.58 -1.19
N GLU A 151 14.39 8.86 -0.90
CA GLU A 151 15.55 9.64 -1.36
C GLU A 151 16.87 9.04 -0.87
N LYS A 152 16.97 8.70 0.42
CA LYS A 152 18.15 8.06 1.01
C LYS A 152 18.65 6.85 0.22
N TYR A 153 17.73 6.05 -0.32
CA TYR A 153 18.05 4.83 -1.07
C TYR A 153 17.91 4.99 -2.59
N ASN A 154 17.61 6.19 -3.08
CA ASN A 154 17.31 6.46 -4.49
C ASN A 154 16.26 5.49 -5.04
N LYS A 155 15.14 5.33 -4.31
CA LYS A 155 14.04 4.44 -4.65
C LYS A 155 12.79 5.23 -5.03
N LYS A 156 11.99 4.63 -5.92
CA LYS A 156 10.69 5.23 -6.30
C LYS A 156 9.65 4.90 -5.25
N ALA A 157 8.99 5.94 -4.73
CA ALA A 157 7.81 5.82 -3.88
C ALA A 157 6.57 6.30 -4.63
N HIS A 158 5.43 5.66 -4.36
CA HIS A 158 4.12 6.08 -4.81
C HIS A 158 3.24 6.25 -3.55
N VAL A 159 3.08 7.48 -3.09
CA VAL A 159 2.17 7.78 -1.98
C VAL A 159 0.74 7.68 -2.50
N LEU A 160 -0.03 6.74 -1.96
CA LEU A 160 -1.38 6.43 -2.42
C LEU A 160 -2.42 7.39 -1.83
N HIS A 161 -3.55 7.53 -2.53
CA HIS A 161 -4.79 8.18 -2.05
C HIS A 161 -4.53 9.46 -1.23
N ILE A 162 -3.75 10.39 -1.76
CA ILE A 162 -3.49 11.69 -1.14
C ILE A 162 -4.80 12.47 -1.05
N THR A 163 -5.13 12.92 0.15
CA THR A 163 -6.39 13.60 0.46
C THR A 163 -6.20 14.92 1.22
N THR A 164 -4.97 15.32 1.52
CA THR A 164 -4.68 16.52 2.30
C THR A 164 -3.96 17.58 1.47
N LYS A 165 -4.27 18.85 1.75
CA LYS A 165 -3.59 19.99 1.11
C LYS A 165 -2.11 19.99 1.45
N GLU A 166 -1.76 19.68 2.70
CA GLU A 166 -0.40 19.67 3.22
C GLU A 166 0.50 18.67 2.48
N GLU A 167 -0.03 17.51 2.12
CA GLU A 167 0.69 16.53 1.31
C GLU A 167 0.86 17.01 -0.13
N ILE A 168 -0.17 17.62 -0.73
CA ILE A 168 -0.10 18.16 -2.09
C ILE A 168 0.96 19.26 -2.16
N ASP A 169 0.92 20.23 -1.23
CA ASP A 169 1.88 21.32 -1.17
C ASP A 169 3.33 20.83 -1.01
N PHE A 170 3.53 19.78 -0.20
CA PHE A 170 4.85 19.18 0.02
C PHE A 170 5.35 18.39 -1.20
N LEU A 171 4.50 17.58 -1.82
CA LEU A 171 4.89 16.71 -2.94
C LEU A 171 5.00 17.45 -4.28
N SER A 172 4.55 18.69 -4.36
CA SER A 172 4.65 19.55 -5.56
C SER A 172 5.98 20.30 -5.64
N GLN A 173 6.82 20.23 -4.63
CA GLN A 173 8.16 20.87 -4.58
C GLN A 173 9.22 19.98 -5.19
#